data_aa3f925c480d4791e0df92575c82f486
#
_entry.id   aa3f925c480d4791e0df92575c82f486
#
_cell.length_a   1.000
_cell.length_b   1.000
_cell.length_c   1.000
_cell.angle_alpha   90.00
_cell.angle_beta   90.00
_cell.angle_gamma   90.00
#
_symmetry.space_group_name_H-M   'P 1'
#
loop_
_entity.id
_entity.type
_entity.pdbx_description
1 polymer ?
#
loop_
_entity_poly.entity_id
_entity_poly.type
_entity_poly.pdbx_seq_one_letter_code
_entity_poly.pdbx_strand_id
1 'polypeptide(L)'
;MAKTEHRQRSLALYETILKLKDLDECCKFFDDLCTPTELRSMEQRFDVAVYLQQGLVYLDILDKTGASSATISRVRRSMLDGGAGGVMQDVICREGLADRY
;
A
#
# COMPACT_ATOMS: atom_id res chain seq x y z
N MET A 1 -0.87 0.73 -23.83
CA MET A 1 -1.53 0.35 -23.21
C MET A 1 -1.12 -0.34 -22.22
N ALA A 2 -1.18 -0.06 -21.30
CA ALA A 2 -0.63 -0.70 -20.25
C ALA A 2 -1.15 -2.07 -20.16
N LYS A 3 -0.31 -2.97 -19.86
CA LYS A 3 -0.75 -4.25 -19.85
C LYS A 3 -1.53 -4.54 -18.70
N THR A 4 -1.40 -3.79 -17.63
CA THR A 4 -2.20 -4.11 -16.47
C THR A 4 -3.65 -3.99 -16.76
N GLU A 5 -4.00 -3.12 -17.65
CA GLU A 5 -5.38 -2.98 -17.89
C GLU A 5 -5.92 -4.16 -18.60
N HIS A 6 -5.08 -5.02 -19.10
CA HIS A 6 -5.57 -6.19 -19.76
C HIS A 6 -5.79 -7.35 -18.81
N ARG A 7 -5.35 -7.21 -17.56
CA ARG A 7 -5.58 -8.25 -16.57
C ARG A 7 -6.98 -8.08 -16.01
N GLN A 8 -7.76 -9.13 -16.08
CA GLN A 8 -9.07 -9.10 -15.46
C GLN A 8 -8.94 -9.19 -13.95
N ARG A 9 -9.68 -8.38 -13.25
CA ARG A 9 -9.66 -8.38 -11.80
C ARG A 9 -10.83 -9.15 -11.27
N SER A 10 -10.67 -9.71 -10.08
CA SER A 10 -11.76 -10.33 -9.37
C SER A 10 -12.49 -9.24 -8.60
N LEU A 11 -13.51 -8.67 -9.20
CA LEU A 11 -14.25 -7.59 -8.57
C LEU A 11 -14.89 -8.02 -7.26
N ALA A 12 -15.23 -9.31 -7.17
CA ALA A 12 -15.84 -9.82 -5.94
C ALA A 12 -14.93 -9.61 -4.73
N LEU A 13 -13.62 -9.79 -4.90
CA LEU A 13 -12.68 -9.54 -3.81
C LEU A 13 -12.73 -8.10 -3.36
N TYR A 14 -12.63 -7.17 -4.30
CA TYR A 14 -12.59 -5.75 -3.96
C TYR A 14 -13.91 -5.28 -3.37
N GLU A 15 -15.03 -5.78 -3.90
CA GLU A 15 -16.33 -5.46 -3.35
C GLU A 15 -16.48 -5.99 -1.93
N THR A 16 -15.95 -7.18 -1.67
CA THR A 16 -16.00 -7.75 -0.33
C THR A 16 -15.20 -6.91 0.66
N ILE A 17 -14.03 -6.45 0.24
CA ILE A 17 -13.20 -5.60 1.10
C ILE A 17 -13.96 -4.34 1.50
N LEU A 18 -14.72 -3.75 0.58
CA LEU A 18 -15.50 -2.56 0.87
C LEU A 18 -16.64 -2.81 1.85
N LYS A 19 -17.00 -4.07 2.08
CA LYS A 19 -18.09 -4.41 2.99
C LYS A 19 -17.64 -4.79 4.39
N LEU A 20 -16.33 -4.83 4.62
CA LEU A 20 -15.80 -5.14 5.94
C LEU A 20 -16.21 -4.04 6.90
N LYS A 21 -16.73 -4.43 8.05
CA LYS A 21 -17.45 -3.49 8.89
C LYS A 21 -16.59 -2.74 9.90
N ASP A 22 -15.46 -3.31 10.28
CA ASP A 22 -14.58 -2.65 11.23
C ASP A 22 -13.15 -3.18 11.09
N LEU A 23 -12.24 -2.60 11.84
CA LEU A 23 -10.82 -2.95 11.76
C LEU A 23 -10.58 -4.40 12.14
N ASP A 24 -11.25 -4.88 13.18
CA ASP A 24 -11.08 -6.27 13.63
C ASP A 24 -11.45 -7.26 12.53
N GLU A 25 -12.60 -7.04 11.91
CA GLU A 25 -13.04 -7.91 10.82
C GLU A 25 -12.10 -7.82 9.63
N CYS A 26 -11.61 -6.62 9.34
CA CYS A 26 -10.67 -6.42 8.25
C CYS A 26 -9.39 -7.22 8.48
N CYS A 27 -8.82 -7.14 9.67
CA CYS A 27 -7.61 -7.88 10.01
C CYS A 27 -7.83 -9.38 9.88
N LYS A 28 -8.95 -9.86 10.39
CA LYS A 28 -9.26 -11.30 10.34
C LYS A 28 -9.47 -11.77 8.91
N PHE A 29 -10.13 -10.95 8.11
CA PHE A 29 -10.33 -11.29 6.70
C PHE A 29 -9.00 -11.48 5.99
N PHE A 30 -8.07 -10.56 6.19
CA PHE A 30 -6.77 -10.66 5.54
C PHE A 30 -5.92 -11.78 6.14
N ASP A 31 -6.05 -12.07 7.43
CA ASP A 31 -5.37 -13.21 8.02
C ASP A 31 -5.83 -14.52 7.38
N ASP A 32 -7.11 -14.61 7.05
CA ASP A 32 -7.64 -15.81 6.38
C ASP A 32 -7.20 -15.90 4.93
N LEU A 33 -7.08 -14.75 4.26
CA LEU A 33 -6.83 -14.73 2.82
C LEU A 33 -5.36 -14.83 2.47
N CYS A 34 -4.50 -14.26 3.28
CA CYS A 34 -3.07 -14.10 2.97
C CYS A 34 -2.19 -14.83 3.96
N THR A 35 -1.00 -15.21 3.49
CA THR A 35 0.01 -15.75 4.41
C THR A 35 0.62 -14.61 5.24
N PRO A 36 1.21 -14.91 6.40
CA PRO A 36 1.88 -13.87 7.18
C PRO A 36 2.97 -13.14 6.41
N THR A 37 3.69 -13.84 5.54
CA THR A 37 4.73 -13.22 4.73
C THR A 37 4.13 -12.22 3.74
N GLU A 38 3.01 -12.59 3.13
CA GLU A 38 2.32 -11.69 2.19
C GLU A 38 1.82 -10.45 2.90
N LEU A 39 1.27 -10.61 4.10
CA LEU A 39 0.77 -9.48 4.86
C LEU A 39 1.89 -8.54 5.24
N ARG A 40 3.01 -9.07 5.74
CA ARG A 40 4.15 -8.24 6.10
C ARG A 40 4.66 -7.46 4.91
N SER A 41 4.68 -8.10 3.75
CA SER A 41 5.15 -7.44 2.53
C SER A 41 4.24 -6.28 2.13
N MET A 42 2.93 -6.49 2.21
CA MET A 42 1.98 -5.42 1.89
C MET A 42 2.06 -4.27 2.90
N GLU A 43 2.14 -4.61 4.18
CA GLU A 43 2.27 -3.61 5.23
C GLU A 43 3.53 -2.79 5.06
N GLN A 44 4.64 -3.46 4.74
CA GLN A 44 5.90 -2.77 4.52
C GLN A 44 5.80 -1.78 3.36
N ARG A 45 5.21 -2.21 2.26
CA ARG A 45 5.06 -1.32 1.11
C ARG A 45 4.16 -0.13 1.43
N PHE A 46 3.12 -0.36 2.21
CA PHE A 46 2.25 0.73 2.61
C PHE A 46 2.98 1.71 3.53
N ASP A 47 3.74 1.20 4.49
CA ASP A 47 4.53 2.06 5.37
C ASP A 47 5.53 2.89 4.59
N VAL A 48 6.18 2.27 3.59
CA VAL A 48 7.10 3.00 2.72
C VAL A 48 6.36 4.17 2.04
N ALA A 49 5.16 3.92 1.54
CA ALA A 49 4.39 4.97 0.88
C ALA A 49 4.09 6.13 1.83
N VAL A 50 3.73 5.82 3.07
CA VAL A 50 3.42 6.86 4.05
C VAL A 50 4.67 7.69 4.36
N TYR A 51 5.82 7.02 4.57
CA TYR A 51 7.06 7.75 4.85
C TYR A 51 7.53 8.58 3.66
N LEU A 52 7.32 8.09 2.44
CA LEU A 52 7.63 8.90 1.26
C LEU A 52 6.76 10.15 1.22
N GLN A 53 5.50 10.01 1.61
CA GLN A 53 4.60 11.15 1.66
C GLN A 53 5.02 12.15 2.73
N GLN A 54 5.63 11.68 3.80
CA GLN A 54 6.20 12.57 4.83
C GLN A 54 7.44 13.30 4.34
N GLY A 55 8.03 12.86 3.24
CA GLY A 55 9.24 13.48 2.72
C GLY A 55 10.52 12.89 3.24
N LEU A 56 10.48 11.73 3.88
CA LEU A 56 11.70 11.09 4.36
C LEU A 56 12.60 10.67 3.20
N VAL A 57 13.91 10.70 3.44
CA VAL A 57 14.87 10.22 2.44
C VAL A 57 14.98 8.70 2.52
N TYR A 58 15.49 8.10 1.47
CA TYR A 58 15.54 6.65 1.34
C TYR A 58 16.24 5.94 2.49
N LEU A 59 17.35 6.48 2.96
CA LEU A 59 18.07 5.84 4.05
C LEU A 59 17.24 5.77 5.32
N ASP A 60 16.49 6.81 5.61
CA ASP A 60 15.64 6.82 6.78
C ASP A 60 14.48 5.82 6.62
N ILE A 61 13.93 5.73 5.42
CA ILE A 61 12.83 4.79 5.16
C ILE A 61 13.35 3.35 5.28
N LEU A 62 14.52 3.08 4.72
CA LEU A 62 15.13 1.77 4.80
C LEU A 62 15.33 1.37 6.27
N ASP A 63 15.82 2.32 7.08
CA ASP A 63 16.07 2.07 8.48
C ASP A 63 14.78 1.79 9.26
N LYS A 64 13.72 2.54 8.96
CA LYS A 64 12.45 2.39 9.68
C LYS A 64 11.65 1.17 9.24
N THR A 65 11.74 0.78 7.99
CA THR A 65 10.87 -0.27 7.44
C THR A 65 11.60 -1.56 7.12
N GLY A 66 12.91 -1.52 6.97
CA GLY A 66 13.65 -2.67 6.50
C GLY A 66 13.47 -2.95 5.01
N ALA A 67 12.77 -2.09 4.29
CA ALA A 67 12.54 -2.29 2.88
C ALA A 67 13.82 -2.04 2.09
N SER A 68 14.03 -2.83 1.04
CA SER A 68 15.20 -2.61 0.17
C SER A 68 15.02 -1.34 -0.66
N SER A 69 16.14 -0.83 -1.18
CA SER A 69 16.09 0.31 -2.08
C SER A 69 15.20 0.04 -3.29
N ALA A 70 15.22 -1.19 -3.78
CA ALA A 70 14.39 -1.56 -4.92
C ALA A 70 12.90 -1.46 -4.57
N THR A 71 12.53 -1.91 -3.38
CA THR A 71 11.14 -1.80 -2.93
C THR A 71 10.72 -0.35 -2.79
N ILE A 72 11.57 0.46 -2.15
CA ILE A 72 11.27 1.88 -1.96
C ILE A 72 11.11 2.58 -3.31
N SER A 73 12.01 2.29 -4.26
CA SER A 73 11.93 2.89 -5.59
C SER A 73 10.66 2.47 -6.33
N ARG A 74 10.26 1.22 -6.18
CA ARG A 74 9.04 0.73 -6.81
C ARG A 74 7.81 1.44 -6.25
N VAL A 75 7.74 1.57 -4.93
CA VAL A 75 6.60 2.23 -4.30
C VAL A 75 6.56 3.69 -4.72
N ARG A 76 7.72 4.36 -4.72
CA ARG A 76 7.78 5.76 -5.13
C ARG A 76 7.30 5.92 -6.57
N ARG A 77 7.72 5.03 -7.46
CA ARG A 77 7.30 5.09 -8.85
C ARG A 77 5.78 4.96 -8.98
N SER A 78 5.21 4.03 -8.23
CA SER A 78 3.75 3.85 -8.22
C SER A 78 3.03 5.11 -7.76
N MET A 79 3.58 5.81 -6.78
CA MET A 79 2.95 7.02 -6.25
C MET A 79 3.05 8.20 -7.22
N LEU A 80 4.14 8.27 -7.99
CA LEU A 80 4.38 9.40 -8.88
C LEU A 80 3.77 9.21 -10.26
N ASP A 81 3.39 7.99 -10.57
CA ASP A 81 3.06 7.63 -11.94
C ASP A 81 1.66 7.98 -12.33
N GLY A 82 1.00 8.83 -11.77
CA GLY A 82 -0.36 9.18 -12.11
C GLY A 82 -1.24 7.95 -12.18
N GLY A 83 -2.42 8.05 -12.67
CA GLY A 83 -3.29 6.91 -12.85
C GLY A 83 -3.44 6.11 -11.57
N ALA A 84 -3.12 4.83 -11.64
CA ALA A 84 -3.37 3.93 -10.52
C ALA A 84 -2.59 4.31 -9.26
N GLY A 85 -1.38 4.79 -9.44
CA GLY A 85 -0.54 5.13 -8.29
C GLY A 85 -1.05 6.30 -7.50
N GLY A 86 -1.81 7.18 -8.13
CA GLY A 86 -2.31 8.36 -7.47
C GLY A 86 -3.31 8.08 -6.38
N VAL A 87 -3.99 6.94 -6.45
CA VAL A 87 -5.01 6.61 -5.45
C VAL A 87 -4.39 6.38 -4.08
N MET A 88 -3.27 5.67 -4.00
CA MET A 88 -2.63 5.41 -2.71
C MET A 88 -2.16 6.71 -2.08
N GLN A 89 -1.50 7.56 -2.84
CA GLN A 89 -1.06 8.85 -2.34
C GLN A 89 -2.25 9.71 -1.90
N ASP A 90 -3.30 9.69 -2.70
CA ASP A 90 -4.50 10.48 -2.42
C ASP A 90 -5.14 10.06 -1.10
N VAL A 91 -5.26 8.76 -0.87
CA VAL A 91 -5.85 8.25 0.37
C VAL A 91 -4.97 8.61 1.57
N ILE A 92 -3.66 8.44 1.44
CA ILE A 92 -2.73 8.77 2.52
C ILE A 92 -2.87 10.25 2.89
N CYS A 93 -2.95 11.13 1.90
CA CYS A 93 -3.06 12.55 2.16
C CYS A 93 -4.40 12.92 2.79
N ARG A 94 -5.48 12.43 2.23
CA ARG A 94 -6.80 12.86 2.71
C ARG A 94 -7.13 12.30 4.08
N GLU A 95 -6.54 11.16 4.45
CA GLU A 95 -6.77 10.59 5.77
C GLU A 95 -5.75 11.07 6.80
N GLY A 96 -4.81 11.89 6.40
CA GLY A 96 -3.82 12.43 7.31
C GLY A 96 -2.90 11.38 7.90
N LEU A 97 -2.66 10.29 7.17
CA LEU A 97 -1.88 9.17 7.71
C LEU A 97 -0.43 9.53 7.96
N ALA A 98 0.14 10.41 7.14
CA ALA A 98 1.54 10.81 7.33
C ALA A 98 1.77 11.46 8.68
N ASP A 99 0.76 12.11 9.23
CA ASP A 99 0.87 12.76 10.54
C ASP A 99 0.79 11.78 11.68
N ARG A 100 0.35 10.56 11.43
CA ARG A 100 0.18 9.55 12.46
C ARG A 100 1.37 8.60 12.60
N TYR A 101 2.32 8.66 11.70
CA TYR A 101 3.47 7.75 11.70
C TYR A 101 4.65 8.29 12.48
#